data_5657d74f2dff8439c9187d457bb41a7d
#
_entry.id   5657d74f2dff8439c9187d457bb41a7d
#
_cell.length_a   1.000
_cell.length_b   1.000
_cell.length_c   1.000
_cell.angle_alpha   90.00
_cell.angle_beta   90.00
_cell.angle_gamma   90.00
#
_symmetry.space_group_name_H-M   'P 1'
#
loop_
_entity.id
_entity.type
_entity.pdbx_description
1 polymer ?
#
loop_
_entity_poly.entity_id
_entity_poly.type
_entity_poly.pdbx_seq_one_letter_code
_entity_poly.pdbx_strand_id
1 'polypeptide(L)'
;MKLKKIAFLMLTLAVSGQVCATRVAPAASAYTRENNAAMYQKLNFNDKRDIDDAKRGFIATIDPLIIKKDNGKPVVNLENWSFLKGEAPDTVNPSLWRHAQLNNINGLFKVTDRVYQIRGIDISNMTIIEGDSGLIVIDPLVIP
;
A
#
# COMPACT_ATOMS: atom_id res chain seq x y z
N MET A 1 42.17 -48.55 -43.63
CA MET A 1 42.03 -47.73 -42.38
C MET A 1 40.83 -46.83 -42.54
N LYS A 2 39.69 -47.13 -41.86
CA LYS A 2 38.42 -46.41 -42.06
C LYS A 2 38.30 -45.31 -41.03
N LEU A 3 38.25 -44.03 -41.49
CA LEU A 3 38.01 -42.85 -40.67
C LEU A 3 36.53 -42.81 -40.25
N LYS A 4 36.25 -42.94 -38.95
CA LYS A 4 34.90 -42.74 -38.39
C LYS A 4 34.64 -41.24 -38.26
N LYS A 5 33.65 -40.74 -39.00
CA LYS A 5 33.11 -39.37 -38.84
C LYS A 5 32.28 -39.32 -37.53
N ILE A 6 32.77 -38.56 -36.56
CA ILE A 6 32.02 -38.22 -35.35
C ILE A 6 31.15 -37.02 -35.72
N ALA A 7 29.86 -37.23 -35.78
CA ALA A 7 28.87 -36.14 -35.87
C ALA A 7 28.70 -35.48 -34.51
N PHE A 8 29.10 -34.23 -34.39
CA PHE A 8 28.89 -33.40 -33.19
C PHE A 8 27.46 -32.83 -33.26
N LEU A 9 26.58 -33.40 -32.48
CA LEU A 9 25.18 -32.93 -32.36
C LEU A 9 25.18 -31.70 -31.40
N MET A 10 25.14 -30.50 -31.95
CA MET A 10 24.88 -29.27 -31.15
C MET A 10 23.44 -29.26 -30.68
N LEU A 11 23.24 -29.54 -29.40
CA LEU A 11 21.95 -29.35 -28.73
C LEU A 11 21.83 -27.85 -28.38
N THR A 12 21.11 -27.10 -29.21
CA THR A 12 20.75 -25.70 -28.90
C THR A 12 19.67 -25.72 -27.84
N LEU A 13 20.04 -25.42 -26.60
CA LEU A 13 19.07 -25.11 -25.54
C LEU A 13 18.35 -23.79 -25.90
N ALA A 14 17.13 -23.88 -26.38
CA ALA A 14 16.25 -22.74 -26.49
C ALA A 14 15.82 -22.36 -25.06
N VAL A 15 16.48 -21.36 -24.48
CA VAL A 15 15.99 -20.69 -23.27
C VAL A 15 14.75 -19.92 -23.66
N SER A 16 13.59 -20.52 -23.46
CA SER A 16 12.30 -19.84 -23.53
C SER A 16 12.24 -18.86 -22.37
N GLY A 17 12.73 -17.63 -22.57
CA GLY A 17 12.47 -16.50 -21.69
C GLY A 17 10.96 -16.31 -21.61
N GLN A 18 10.33 -16.73 -20.51
CA GLN A 18 8.98 -16.31 -20.20
C GLN A 18 9.03 -14.79 -20.03
N VAL A 19 8.70 -14.07 -21.09
CA VAL A 19 8.32 -12.66 -20.99
C VAL A 19 7.08 -12.65 -20.11
N CYS A 20 7.26 -12.26 -18.86
CA CYS A 20 6.14 -11.93 -17.96
C CYS A 20 5.48 -10.70 -18.59
N ALA A 21 4.53 -10.95 -19.50
CA ALA A 21 3.71 -9.90 -20.05
C ALA A 21 2.98 -9.27 -18.86
N THR A 22 3.35 -8.05 -18.49
CA THR A 22 2.58 -7.24 -17.56
C THR A 22 1.17 -7.18 -18.13
N ARG A 23 0.24 -7.90 -17.49
CA ARG A 23 -1.16 -7.84 -17.87
C ARG A 23 -1.61 -6.39 -17.63
N VAL A 24 -1.74 -5.63 -18.70
CA VAL A 24 -2.43 -4.35 -18.65
C VAL A 24 -3.85 -4.66 -18.22
N ALA A 25 -4.28 -4.08 -17.10
CA ALA A 25 -5.65 -4.26 -16.62
C ALA A 25 -6.63 -3.81 -17.73
N PRO A 26 -7.70 -4.57 -17.98
CA PRO A 26 -8.68 -4.18 -18.99
C PRO A 26 -9.33 -2.85 -18.61
N ALA A 27 -9.68 -2.05 -19.61
CA ALA A 27 -10.45 -0.83 -19.39
C ALA A 27 -11.81 -1.15 -18.75
N ALA A 28 -12.34 -0.20 -17.96
CA ALA A 28 -13.66 -0.33 -17.38
C ALA A 28 -14.74 -0.49 -18.48
N SER A 29 -15.72 -1.36 -18.24
CA SER A 29 -16.91 -1.44 -19.10
C SER A 29 -17.70 -0.14 -19.02
N ALA A 30 -18.57 0.15 -19.99
CA ALA A 30 -19.47 1.30 -19.94
C ALA A 30 -20.31 1.30 -18.66
N TYR A 31 -20.87 0.15 -18.32
CA TYR A 31 -21.65 -0.04 -17.09
C TYR A 31 -20.85 0.32 -15.83
N THR A 32 -19.59 -0.14 -15.73
CA THR A 32 -18.72 0.17 -14.58
C THR A 32 -18.45 1.67 -14.50
N ARG A 33 -18.09 2.32 -15.62
CA ARG A 33 -17.84 3.76 -15.66
C ARG A 33 -19.05 4.58 -15.23
N GLU A 34 -20.22 4.26 -15.76
CA GLU A 34 -21.48 4.96 -15.45
C GLU A 34 -21.84 4.83 -13.96
N ASN A 35 -21.75 3.63 -13.39
CA ASN A 35 -22.01 3.41 -11.97
C ASN A 35 -21.01 4.15 -11.08
N ASN A 36 -19.72 4.12 -11.41
CA ASN A 36 -18.70 4.83 -10.64
C ASN A 36 -18.90 6.36 -10.75
N ALA A 37 -19.18 6.89 -11.94
CA ALA A 37 -19.46 8.30 -12.14
C ALA A 37 -20.71 8.78 -11.37
N ALA A 38 -21.75 7.96 -11.28
CA ALA A 38 -22.96 8.27 -10.54
C ALA A 38 -22.71 8.45 -9.02
N MET A 39 -21.63 7.90 -8.48
CA MET A 39 -21.30 8.06 -7.06
C MET A 39 -20.91 9.50 -6.72
N TYR A 40 -20.30 10.25 -7.64
CA TYR A 40 -19.97 11.67 -7.45
C TYR A 40 -21.21 12.57 -7.29
N GLN A 41 -22.36 12.10 -7.78
CA GLN A 41 -23.63 12.81 -7.60
C GLN A 41 -24.36 12.42 -6.32
N LYS A 42 -24.11 11.19 -5.82
CA LYS A 42 -24.77 10.65 -4.61
C LYS A 42 -24.05 11.00 -3.32
N LEU A 43 -22.74 11.22 -3.37
CA LEU A 43 -21.89 11.47 -2.22
C LEU A 43 -21.17 12.81 -2.36
N ASN A 44 -21.04 13.53 -1.25
CA ASN A 44 -20.36 14.82 -1.22
C ASN A 44 -18.84 14.63 -1.07
N PHE A 45 -18.13 14.44 -2.18
CA PHE A 45 -16.68 14.32 -2.20
C PHE A 45 -15.94 15.65 -1.94
N ASN A 46 -16.65 16.78 -1.93
CA ASN A 46 -16.07 18.08 -1.59
C ASN A 46 -15.92 18.25 -0.07
N ASP A 47 -16.65 17.51 0.73
CA ASP A 47 -16.44 17.46 2.18
C ASP A 47 -15.12 16.78 2.49
N LYS A 48 -14.20 17.49 3.11
CA LYS A 48 -12.86 17.01 3.46
C LYS A 48 -12.65 16.76 4.95
N ARG A 49 -13.72 16.86 5.77
CA ARG A 49 -13.62 16.70 7.23
C ARG A 49 -13.00 15.37 7.64
N ASP A 50 -13.31 14.29 6.95
CA ASP A 50 -12.71 12.97 7.21
C ASP A 50 -11.20 12.94 6.98
N ILE A 51 -10.71 13.66 5.96
CA ILE A 51 -9.27 13.79 5.67
C ILE A 51 -8.59 14.64 6.75
N ASP A 52 -9.23 15.75 7.15
CA ASP A 52 -8.72 16.63 8.20
C ASP A 52 -8.69 15.90 9.54
N ASP A 53 -9.74 15.12 9.86
CA ASP A 53 -9.81 14.28 11.05
C ASP A 53 -8.75 13.17 11.03
N ALA A 54 -8.54 12.52 9.90
CA ALA A 54 -7.52 11.48 9.75
C ALA A 54 -6.08 12.03 9.93
N LYS A 55 -5.85 13.29 9.59
CA LYS A 55 -4.55 13.96 9.74
C LYS A 55 -4.38 14.69 11.08
N ARG A 56 -5.45 14.80 11.87
CA ARG A 56 -5.40 15.54 13.13
C ARG A 56 -4.36 14.96 14.07
N GLY A 57 -3.52 15.85 14.63
CA GLY A 57 -2.48 15.48 15.57
C GLY A 57 -1.27 14.76 14.96
N PHE A 58 -1.11 14.78 13.64
CA PHE A 58 0.06 14.20 12.98
C PHE A 58 1.35 14.83 13.49
N ILE A 59 2.32 13.99 13.86
CA ILE A 59 3.65 14.39 14.33
C ILE A 59 4.70 14.05 13.28
N ALA A 60 4.78 12.77 12.89
CA ALA A 60 5.83 12.28 12.00
C ALA A 60 5.44 10.94 11.35
N THR A 61 6.09 10.64 10.25
CA THR A 61 6.12 9.29 9.66
C THR A 61 7.53 8.95 9.20
N ILE A 62 7.77 7.72 8.82
CA ILE A 62 9.03 7.27 8.23
C ILE A 62 8.93 7.47 6.71
N ASP A 63 9.95 8.04 6.09
CA ASP A 63 10.01 8.25 4.63
C ASP A 63 11.39 7.83 4.10
N PRO A 64 11.47 6.85 3.17
CA PRO A 64 10.37 6.00 2.69
C PRO A 64 9.84 5.05 3.77
N LEU A 65 8.53 4.76 3.76
CA LEU A 65 7.93 3.86 4.72
C LEU A 65 8.18 2.40 4.32
N ILE A 66 9.41 1.96 4.60
CA ILE A 66 9.88 0.59 4.38
C ILE A 66 10.52 0.09 5.67
N ILE A 67 9.84 -0.82 6.36
CA ILE A 67 10.37 -1.48 7.54
C ILE A 67 11.07 -2.76 7.11
N LYS A 68 12.30 -2.97 7.56
CA LYS A 68 13.15 -4.10 7.19
C LYS A 68 13.52 -4.91 8.41
N LYS A 69 13.70 -6.22 8.22
CA LYS A 69 14.37 -7.11 9.20
C LYS A 69 15.87 -6.80 9.24
N ASP A 70 16.56 -7.32 10.26
CA ASP A 70 18.02 -7.21 10.41
C ASP A 70 18.80 -7.71 9.19
N ASN A 71 18.26 -8.67 8.44
CA ASN A 71 18.83 -9.19 7.21
C ASN A 71 18.56 -8.29 5.96
N GLY A 72 17.97 -7.11 6.15
CA GLY A 72 17.69 -6.13 5.12
C GLY A 72 16.44 -6.40 4.27
N LYS A 73 15.75 -7.53 4.48
CA LYS A 73 14.50 -7.84 3.74
C LYS A 73 13.35 -6.97 4.23
N PRO A 74 12.56 -6.35 3.34
CA PRO A 74 11.40 -5.58 3.74
C PRO A 74 10.34 -6.49 4.35
N VAL A 75 9.77 -6.06 5.48
CA VAL A 75 8.60 -6.66 6.13
C VAL A 75 7.36 -5.88 5.77
N VAL A 76 7.48 -4.55 5.77
CA VAL A 76 6.44 -3.61 5.35
C VAL A 76 7.01 -2.73 4.28
N ASN A 77 6.25 -2.52 3.21
CA ASN A 77 6.56 -1.56 2.17
C ASN A 77 5.28 -0.84 1.77
N LEU A 78 4.98 0.27 2.44
CA LEU A 78 3.79 1.08 2.15
C LEU A 78 3.98 1.97 0.92
N GLU A 79 5.20 2.07 0.36
CA GLU A 79 5.44 2.72 -0.93
C GLU A 79 4.65 2.04 -2.07
N ASN A 80 4.29 0.77 -1.91
CA ASN A 80 3.43 0.05 -2.83
C ASN A 80 2.05 0.71 -3.01
N TRP A 81 1.62 1.56 -2.08
CA TRP A 81 0.34 2.28 -2.09
C TRP A 81 0.48 3.75 -2.51
N SER A 82 1.68 4.17 -2.92
CA SER A 82 1.96 5.56 -3.33
C SER A 82 1.13 6.05 -4.53
N PHE A 83 0.51 5.12 -5.28
CA PHE A 83 -0.41 5.41 -6.38
C PHE A 83 -1.78 5.93 -5.92
N LEU A 84 -2.15 5.79 -4.64
CA LEU A 84 -3.43 6.25 -4.08
C LEU A 84 -3.48 7.78 -3.96
N LYS A 85 -3.42 8.48 -5.09
CA LYS A 85 -3.42 9.94 -5.17
C LYS A 85 -4.45 10.42 -6.19
N GLY A 86 -4.94 11.65 -5.99
CA GLY A 86 -5.87 12.27 -6.95
C GLY A 86 -7.24 11.59 -6.99
N GLU A 87 -7.90 11.72 -8.13
CA GLU A 87 -9.24 11.15 -8.36
C GLU A 87 -9.18 9.65 -8.62
N ALA A 88 -10.29 8.96 -8.34
CA ALA A 88 -10.42 7.56 -8.62
C ALA A 88 -10.36 7.31 -10.14
N PRO A 89 -9.63 6.28 -10.60
CA PRO A 89 -9.76 5.83 -11.98
C PRO A 89 -11.17 5.29 -12.24
N ASP A 90 -11.64 5.33 -13.48
CA ASP A 90 -12.99 4.93 -13.86
C ASP A 90 -13.31 3.44 -13.60
N THR A 91 -12.27 2.64 -13.39
CA THR A 91 -12.35 1.22 -12.99
C THR A 91 -12.65 1.01 -11.51
N VAL A 92 -12.56 2.06 -10.66
CA VAL A 92 -12.67 1.96 -9.20
C VAL A 92 -13.81 2.84 -8.70
N ASN A 93 -14.59 2.32 -7.75
CA ASN A 93 -15.60 3.12 -7.08
C ASN A 93 -14.94 4.28 -6.31
N PRO A 94 -15.36 5.56 -6.53
CA PRO A 94 -14.71 6.72 -5.91
C PRO A 94 -14.76 6.72 -4.38
N SER A 95 -15.81 6.16 -3.76
CA SER A 95 -15.86 6.06 -2.30
C SER A 95 -14.85 5.05 -1.76
N LEU A 96 -14.64 3.94 -2.47
CA LEU A 96 -13.61 2.97 -2.12
C LEU A 96 -12.19 3.57 -2.27
N TRP A 97 -11.98 4.34 -3.36
CA TRP A 97 -10.72 5.05 -3.57
C TRP A 97 -10.42 6.03 -2.45
N ARG A 98 -11.41 6.86 -2.07
CA ARG A 98 -11.29 7.79 -0.94
C ARG A 98 -11.01 7.06 0.37
N HIS A 99 -11.70 5.94 0.63
CA HIS A 99 -11.44 5.12 1.82
C HIS A 99 -10.00 4.58 1.83
N ALA A 100 -9.52 4.08 0.69
CA ALA A 100 -8.13 3.62 0.57
C ALA A 100 -7.12 4.76 0.81
N GLN A 101 -7.40 5.98 0.31
CA GLN A 101 -6.57 7.15 0.59
C GLN A 101 -6.54 7.51 2.09
N LEU A 102 -7.68 7.42 2.79
CA LEU A 102 -7.76 7.65 4.23
C LEU A 102 -6.95 6.60 5.01
N ASN A 103 -7.07 5.33 4.63
CA ASN A 103 -6.31 4.24 5.26
C ASN A 103 -4.80 4.34 5.00
N ASN A 104 -4.39 5.06 3.95
CA ASN A 104 -2.98 5.28 3.64
C ASN A 104 -2.36 6.46 4.42
N ILE A 105 -3.13 7.16 5.26
CA ILE A 105 -2.62 8.19 6.18
C ILE A 105 -2.03 7.47 7.39
N ASN A 106 -0.70 7.44 7.46
CA ASN A 106 0.06 6.68 8.45
C ASN A 106 1.04 7.57 9.23
N GLY A 107 1.48 7.07 10.38
CA GLY A 107 2.49 7.74 11.20
C GLY A 107 2.18 7.75 12.69
N LEU A 108 2.90 8.61 13.39
CA LEU A 108 2.71 8.92 14.80
C LEU A 108 1.79 10.15 14.93
N PHE A 109 0.77 10.04 15.78
CA PHE A 109 -0.23 11.07 16.00
C PHE A 109 -0.40 11.35 17.49
N LYS A 110 -0.53 12.62 17.87
CA LYS A 110 -1.00 13.02 19.20
C LYS A 110 -2.53 12.99 19.21
N VAL A 111 -3.11 12.15 20.04
CA VAL A 111 -4.58 12.02 20.19
C VAL A 111 -5.10 13.08 21.17
N THR A 112 -4.47 13.15 22.32
CA THR A 112 -4.71 14.15 23.38
C THR A 112 -3.43 14.31 24.16
N ASP A 113 -3.46 15.07 25.25
CA ASP A 113 -2.28 15.23 26.07
C ASP A 113 -1.83 13.90 26.66
N ARG A 114 -0.53 13.58 26.53
CA ARG A 114 0.11 12.33 26.98
C ARG A 114 -0.43 11.05 26.33
N VAL A 115 -1.24 11.15 25.25
CA VAL A 115 -1.75 9.97 24.50
C VAL A 115 -1.41 10.10 23.05
N TYR A 116 -0.73 9.08 22.53
CA TYR A 116 -0.25 9.01 21.15
C TYR A 116 -0.71 7.71 20.49
N GLN A 117 -0.78 7.73 19.16
CA GLN A 117 -1.05 6.53 18.37
C GLN A 117 -0.11 6.43 17.18
N ILE A 118 0.36 5.21 16.92
CA ILE A 118 0.95 4.83 15.64
C ILE A 118 -0.14 4.17 14.81
N ARG A 119 -0.48 4.77 13.68
CA ARG A 119 -1.63 4.38 12.83
C ARG A 119 -1.18 4.08 11.40
N GLY A 120 -1.91 3.18 10.73
CA GLY A 120 -1.79 2.93 9.30
C GLY A 120 -0.50 2.23 8.86
N ILE A 121 0.25 1.62 9.77
CA ILE A 121 1.49 0.89 9.47
C ILE A 121 1.25 -0.62 9.48
N ASP A 122 0.35 -1.08 10.34
CA ASP A 122 0.01 -2.49 10.54
C ASP A 122 -1.52 -2.65 10.63
N ILE A 123 -1.99 -3.86 10.85
CA ILE A 123 -3.42 -4.20 11.08
C ILE A 123 -3.95 -3.48 12.31
N SER A 124 -3.14 -3.38 13.37
CA SER A 124 -3.50 -2.68 14.60
C SER A 124 -2.98 -1.23 14.63
N ASN A 125 -3.59 -0.43 15.49
CA ASN A 125 -3.10 0.90 15.84
C ASN A 125 -2.56 0.86 17.28
N MET A 126 -1.25 0.99 17.43
CA MET A 126 -0.62 1.01 18.75
C MET A 126 -0.93 2.31 19.47
N THR A 127 -1.44 2.23 20.70
CA THR A 127 -1.64 3.40 21.55
C THR A 127 -0.57 3.44 22.63
N ILE A 128 0.01 4.60 22.84
CA ILE A 128 1.04 4.87 23.85
C ILE A 128 0.48 5.93 24.79
N ILE A 129 0.47 5.64 26.10
CA ILE A 129 0.08 6.57 27.15
C ILE A 129 1.29 6.86 28.02
N GLU A 130 1.66 8.12 28.15
CA GLU A 130 2.73 8.56 29.03
C GLU A 130 2.22 8.64 30.48
N GLY A 131 2.70 7.73 31.33
CA GLY A 131 2.54 7.79 32.77
C GLY A 131 3.63 8.65 33.43
N ASP A 132 3.52 8.85 34.75
CA ASP A 132 4.53 9.66 35.49
C ASP A 132 5.85 8.90 35.68
N SER A 133 5.81 7.58 35.64
CA SER A 133 6.98 6.70 35.86
C SER A 133 7.28 5.76 34.69
N GLY A 134 6.52 5.83 33.58
CA GLY A 134 6.70 4.94 32.45
C GLY A 134 5.61 5.08 31.40
N LEU A 135 5.67 4.18 30.40
CA LEU A 135 4.72 4.14 29.30
C LEU A 135 3.77 2.94 29.46
N ILE A 136 2.51 3.16 29.11
CA ILE A 136 1.54 2.08 28.90
C ILE A 136 1.36 1.93 27.39
N VAL A 137 1.60 0.71 26.89
CA VAL A 137 1.41 0.38 25.48
C VAL A 137 0.22 -0.53 25.34
N ILE A 138 -0.72 -0.15 24.48
CA ILE A 138 -1.94 -0.91 24.19
C ILE A 138 -1.88 -1.29 22.71
N ASP A 139 -2.16 -2.55 22.43
CA ASP A 139 -2.24 -3.14 21.11
C ASP A 139 -0.96 -2.90 20.28
N PRO A 140 0.18 -3.43 20.74
CA PRO A 140 1.45 -3.27 20.04
C PRO A 140 1.35 -3.83 18.63
N LEU A 141 2.10 -3.21 17.70
CA LEU A 141 2.15 -3.67 16.32
C LEU A 141 2.65 -5.13 16.25
N VAL A 142 2.12 -5.89 15.31
CA VAL A 142 2.51 -7.29 15.07
C VAL A 142 3.88 -7.37 14.41
N ILE A 143 4.27 -6.29 13.73
CA ILE A 143 5.53 -6.20 12.98
C ILE A 143 6.58 -5.54 13.89
N PRO A 144 7.77 -6.16 14.06
CA PRO A 144 8.83 -5.62 14.87
C PRO A 144 9.41 -4.32 14.33
#